data_0a2238ddbc7424d3f813696e884aacf3
#
_entry.id   0a2238ddbc7424d3f813696e884aacf3
#
_cell.length_a   1.000
_cell.length_b   1.000
_cell.length_c   1.000
_cell.angle_alpha   90.00
_cell.angle_beta   90.00
_cell.angle_gamma   90.00
#
_symmetry.space_group_name_H-M   'P 1'
#
loop_
_entity.id
_entity.type
_entity.pdbx_description
1 polymer ?
#
loop_
_entity_poly.entity_id
_entity_poly.type
_entity_poly.pdbx_seq_one_letter_code
_entity_poly.pdbx_strand_id
1 'polypeptide(L)' 'MLKIWICGAGGRVGRKMTDILASRPVELLLTDVDSVDITDSEAVMEYAHINRPHYIVNCA' A
#
# COMPACT_ATOMS: atom_id res chain seq x y z
N MET A 1 14.96 3.09 5.72
CA MET A 1 14.38 2.27 4.63
C MET A 1 13.11 2.93 4.11
N LEU A 2 12.94 3.00 2.79
CA LEU A 2 11.72 3.55 2.20
C LEU A 2 10.53 2.66 2.50
N LYS A 3 9.43 3.29 2.85
CA LYS A 3 8.14 2.61 3.05
C LYS A 3 7.24 2.93 1.86
N ILE A 4 6.74 1.90 1.22
CA ILE A 4 5.84 2.03 0.07
C ILE A 4 4.52 1.34 0.40
N TRP A 5 3.44 2.11 0.38
CA TRP A 5 2.10 1.59 0.64
C TRP A 5 1.45 1.24 -0.70
N ILE A 6 1.08 -0.03 -0.86
CA ILE A 6 0.40 -0.51 -2.05
C ILE A 6 -1.06 -0.78 -1.69
N CYS A 7 -1.95 0.05 -2.21
CA CYS A 7 -3.39 -0.13 -2.08
C CYS A 7 -3.86 -1.10 -3.17
N GLY A 8 -4.76 -2.01 -2.84
CA GLY A 8 -5.21 -3.02 -3.78
C GLY A 8 -4.14 -4.07 -4.06
N ALA A 9 -3.35 -4.39 -3.03
CA ALA A 9 -2.22 -5.31 -3.18
C ALA A 9 -2.64 -6.73 -3.58
N GLY A 10 -3.87 -7.13 -3.30
CA GLY A 10 -4.40 -8.45 -3.66
C GLY A 10 -4.86 -8.60 -5.10
N GLY A 11 -4.98 -7.49 -5.84
CA GLY A 11 -5.36 -7.50 -7.24
C GLY A 11 -4.21 -7.87 -8.17
N ARG A 12 -4.48 -7.95 -9.47
CA ARG A 12 -3.46 -8.32 -10.47
C ARG A 12 -2.27 -7.38 -10.47
N VAL A 13 -2.55 -6.09 -10.60
CA VAL A 13 -1.50 -5.08 -10.68
C VAL A 13 -0.77 -4.97 -9.35
N GLY A 14 -1.52 -5.01 -8.24
CA GLY A 14 -0.94 -4.95 -6.90
C GLY A 14 0.00 -6.10 -6.61
N ARG A 15 -0.37 -7.32 -6.99
CA ARG A 15 0.50 -8.49 -6.80
C ARG A 15 1.77 -8.38 -7.63
N LYS A 16 1.64 -7.94 -8.89
CA LYS A 16 2.78 -7.74 -9.77
C LYS A 16 3.74 -6.69 -9.19
N MET A 17 3.19 -5.58 -8.72
CA MET A 17 3.98 -4.53 -8.11
C MET A 17 4.68 -5.03 -6.85
N THR A 18 3.97 -5.77 -6.02
CA THR A 18 4.54 -6.37 -4.80
C THR A 18 5.70 -7.29 -5.14
N ASP A 19 5.53 -8.15 -6.15
CA ASP A 19 6.59 -9.07 -6.57
C ASP A 19 7.83 -8.34 -7.06
N ILE A 20 7.64 -7.28 -7.85
CA ILE A 20 8.75 -6.48 -8.35
C ILE A 20 9.51 -5.80 -7.21
N LEU A 21 8.77 -5.25 -6.25
CA LEU A 21 9.37 -4.50 -5.15
C LEU A 21 9.92 -5.38 -4.04
N ALA A 22 9.50 -6.64 -3.97
CA ALA A 22 9.92 -7.55 -2.90
C ALA A 22 11.44 -7.79 -2.88
N SER A 23 12.10 -7.64 -4.02
CA SER A 23 13.55 -7.80 -4.11
C SER A 23 14.32 -6.50 -3.86
N ARG A 24 13.63 -5.41 -3.58
CA ARG A 24 14.23 -4.10 -3.34
C ARG A 24 14.38 -3.84 -1.84
N PRO A 25 15.32 -2.98 -1.44
CA PRO A 25 15.51 -2.62 -0.02
C PRO A 25 14.44 -1.61 0.43
N VAL A 26 13.19 -2.03 0.39
CA VAL A 26 12.04 -1.19 0.77
C VAL A 26 11.15 -1.98 1.72
N GLU A 27 10.43 -1.27 2.58
CA GLU A 27 9.38 -1.85 3.40
C GLU A 27 8.06 -1.68 2.67
N LEU A 28 7.32 -2.77 2.49
CA LEU A 28 6.04 -2.75 1.80
C LEU A 28 4.91 -2.77 2.82
N LEU A 29 3.97 -1.84 2.65
CA LEU A 29 2.73 -1.78 3.42
C LEU A 29 1.63 -2.21 2.46
N LEU A 30 1.11 -3.42 2.66
CA LEU A 30 0.15 -4.02 1.73
C LEU A 30 -1.24 -3.98 2.32
N THR A 31 -2.16 -3.32 1.62
CA THR A 31 -3.56 -3.29 2.02
C THR A 31 -4.48 -3.60 0.86
N ASP A 32 -5.66 -4.08 1.19
CA ASP A 32 -6.73 -4.25 0.23
C ASP A 32 -8.00 -3.66 0.84
N VAL A 33 -9.12 -3.72 0.13
CA VAL A 33 -10.37 -3.11 0.56
C VAL A 33 -10.81 -3.58 1.95
N ASP A 34 -10.50 -4.82 2.31
CA ASP A 34 -10.85 -5.38 3.62
C ASP A 34 -10.07 -4.74 4.76
N SER A 35 -8.89 -4.23 4.49
CA SER A 35 -8.07 -3.60 5.55
C SER A 35 -8.17 -2.08 5.52
N VAL A 36 -8.11 -1.47 4.35
CA VAL A 36 -8.29 -0.02 4.19
C VAL A 36 -9.08 0.23 2.92
N ASP A 37 -10.28 0.76 3.07
CA ASP A 37 -11.10 1.16 1.94
C ASP A 37 -10.65 2.55 1.46
N ILE A 38 -10.10 2.62 0.26
CA ILE A 38 -9.57 3.87 -0.28
C ILE A 38 -10.64 4.92 -0.58
N THR A 39 -11.92 4.53 -0.58
CA THR A 39 -13.03 5.48 -0.72
C THR A 39 -13.38 6.14 0.61
N ASP A 40 -12.83 5.65 1.72
CA ASP A 40 -13.01 6.21 3.04
C ASP A 40 -11.79 7.07 3.38
N SER A 41 -11.94 8.39 3.22
CA SER A 41 -10.81 9.31 3.40
C SER A 41 -10.27 9.31 4.82
N GLU A 42 -11.12 9.11 5.83
CA GLU A 42 -10.64 9.06 7.22
C GLU A 42 -9.78 7.82 7.45
N ALA A 43 -10.19 6.67 6.92
CA ALA A 43 -9.41 5.43 7.05
C ALA A 43 -8.05 5.58 6.35
N VAL A 44 -8.02 6.18 5.18
CA VAL A 44 -6.77 6.42 4.44
C VAL A 44 -5.83 7.32 5.21
N MET A 45 -6.35 8.42 5.72
CA MET A 45 -5.54 9.39 6.48
C MET A 45 -5.00 8.78 7.76
N GLU A 46 -5.83 8.01 8.47
CA GLU A 46 -5.41 7.35 9.71
C GLU A 46 -4.30 6.35 9.44
N TYR A 47 -4.45 5.52 8.42
CA TYR A 47 -3.44 4.53 8.05
C TYR A 47 -2.12 5.21 7.68
N ALA A 48 -2.19 6.26 6.87
CA ALA A 48 -1.02 7.01 6.47
C ALA A 48 -0.34 7.69 7.66
N HIS A 49 -1.13 8.22 8.59
CA HIS A 49 -0.59 8.88 9.77
C HIS A 49 0.14 7.92 10.69
N ILE A 50 -0.43 6.73 10.89
CA ILE A 50 0.15 5.71 11.76
C ILE A 50 1.40 5.10 11.13
N ASN A 51 1.35 4.76 9.84
CA ASN A 51 2.40 3.99 9.17
C ASN A 51 3.44 4.85 8.46
N ARG A 52 3.14 6.09 8.18
CA ARG A 52 4.03 7.08 7.56
C ARG A 52 4.74 6.58 6.31
N PRO A 53 4.00 6.17 5.27
CA PRO A 53 4.63 5.76 4.02
C PRO A 53 5.32 6.94 3.33
N HIS A 54 6.39 6.66 2.62
CA HIS A 54 7.04 7.65 1.78
C HIS A 54 6.33 7.80 0.44
N TYR A 55 5.80 6.69 -0.07
CA TYR A 55 5.06 6.66 -1.34
C TYR A 55 3.82 5.81 -1.20
N ILE A 56 2.81 6.18 -1.98
CA ILE A 56 1.55 5.42 -2.07
C ILE A 56 1.35 5.05 -3.52
N VAL A 57 1.18 3.76 -3.77
CA VAL A 57 0.87 3.23 -5.10
C VAL A 57 -0.56 2.70 -5.07
N ASN A 58 -1.44 3.34 -5.83
CA ASN A 58 -2.85 2.94 -5.88
C ASN A 58 -3.06 1.97 -7.04
N CYS A 59 -3.27 0.69 -6.70
CA CYS A 59 -3.55 -0.38 -7.65
C CYS A 59 -5.01 -0.85 -7.59
N ALA A 60 -5.84 -0.12 -6.86
CA ALA A 60 -7.25 -0.47 -6.71
C ALA A 60 -8.09 -0.11 -7.93
#